data_8aeeb245cd49c4c422fd6980f2e958cc
#
_entry.id   8aeeb245cd49c4c422fd6980f2e958cc
#
_cell.length_a   1.000
_cell.length_b   1.000
_cell.length_c   1.000
_cell.angle_alpha   90.00
_cell.angle_beta   90.00
_cell.angle_gamma   90.00
#
_symmetry.space_group_name_H-M   'P 1'
#
loop_
_entity.id
_entity.type
_entity.pdbx_description
1 polymer ?
#
loop_
_entity_poly.entity_id
_entity_poly.type
_entity_poly.pdbx_seq_one_letter_code
_entity_poly.pdbx_strand_id
1 'polypeptide(L)'
;MSDFPKWQVRRWPPGSMYFVPELEGFNTEEKRLNTNVANEDGQNRTDEHLDKAKPVTVKISEKIIKDENFYNKFLIGMKENLAFNPKNKIDKKSFNKKNIKVLLIECFNTNGLTGSFTENDNQNYERFFLGSTKSKTGGKLGRRQLGRHVYMISSKLNGCFALTVEHKKNQEFMRGIQYLNKWEHENNKMFPYSNFIFSKEHPEQNENEQKPILNEKILNEFKKYTGITRGKKDYGLSVVIPEPKDDITAEKVYRNYIKRFYPSILMGNLNIVYENKTTSSKNISQILEK
;
A
#
# COMPACT_ATOMS: atom_id res chain seq x y z
N MET A 1 -14.94 6.85 23.98
CA MET A 1 -14.28 5.98 22.99
C MET A 1 -13.55 6.87 21.99
N SER A 2 -12.41 6.46 21.49
CA SER A 2 -11.62 7.28 20.57
C SER A 2 -12.31 7.30 19.19
N ASP A 3 -12.76 8.46 18.76
CA ASP A 3 -13.35 8.69 17.42
C ASP A 3 -12.32 8.63 16.27
N PHE A 4 -11.15 8.09 16.53
CA PHE A 4 -10.06 7.99 15.56
C PHE A 4 -9.63 6.54 15.35
N PRO A 5 -9.34 6.11 14.09
CA PRO A 5 -8.87 4.76 13.79
C PRO A 5 -7.55 4.44 14.49
N LYS A 6 -7.33 3.16 14.78
CA LYS A 6 -6.09 2.66 15.40
C LYS A 6 -5.61 1.40 14.69
N TRP A 7 -4.34 1.09 14.87
CA TRP A 7 -3.76 -0.17 14.44
C TRP A 7 -4.23 -1.30 15.34
N GLN A 8 -4.96 -2.27 14.75
CA GLN A 8 -5.58 -3.36 15.47
C GLN A 8 -5.01 -4.69 15.00
N VAL A 9 -4.63 -5.53 15.96
CA VAL A 9 -4.24 -6.92 15.76
C VAL A 9 -5.36 -7.82 16.24
N ARG A 10 -5.61 -8.91 15.54
CA ARG A 10 -6.63 -9.90 15.93
C ARG A 10 -5.98 -11.17 16.45
N ARG A 11 -6.70 -11.85 17.35
CA ARG A 11 -6.37 -13.23 17.72
C ARG A 11 -6.72 -14.17 16.57
N TRP A 12 -5.88 -15.17 16.36
CA TRP A 12 -6.18 -16.25 15.43
C TRP A 12 -7.28 -17.15 16.02
N PRO A 13 -8.31 -17.52 15.25
CA PRO A 13 -9.39 -18.37 15.77
C PRO A 13 -8.83 -19.71 16.27
N PRO A 14 -9.22 -20.17 17.48
CA PRO A 14 -8.85 -21.49 17.98
C PRO A 14 -9.29 -22.60 17.00
N GLY A 15 -8.46 -23.61 16.84
CA GLY A 15 -8.77 -24.77 15.99
C GLY A 15 -8.62 -24.55 14.49
N SER A 16 -8.38 -23.34 14.01
CA SER A 16 -8.13 -23.08 12.61
C SER A 16 -6.66 -23.32 12.23
N MET A 17 -6.42 -23.75 10.98
CA MET A 17 -5.07 -23.94 10.47
C MET A 17 -4.33 -22.60 10.42
N TYR A 18 -3.20 -22.52 11.12
CA TYR A 18 -2.38 -21.30 11.17
C TYR A 18 -1.52 -21.21 9.91
N PHE A 19 -2.08 -20.60 8.87
CA PHE A 19 -1.38 -20.33 7.63
C PHE A 19 -0.89 -18.89 7.59
N VAL A 20 0.41 -18.74 7.44
CA VAL A 20 1.03 -17.45 7.15
C VAL A 20 1.72 -17.59 5.80
N PRO A 21 1.39 -16.75 4.82
CA PRO A 21 2.12 -16.73 3.57
C PRO A 21 3.61 -16.56 3.89
N GLU A 22 4.41 -17.54 3.55
CA GLU A 22 5.85 -17.44 3.74
C GLU A 22 6.38 -16.35 2.80
N LEU A 23 6.96 -15.32 3.36
CA LEU A 23 7.68 -14.29 2.62
C LEU A 23 9.03 -14.81 2.09
N GLU A 24 9.34 -16.09 2.28
CA GLU A 24 10.58 -16.72 1.82
C GLU A 24 10.82 -16.55 0.31
N GLY A 25 9.76 -16.40 -0.49
CA GLY A 25 9.87 -16.05 -1.91
C GLY A 25 10.29 -14.60 -2.20
N PHE A 26 10.27 -13.74 -1.20
CA PHE A 26 10.79 -12.37 -1.22
C PHE A 26 12.12 -12.26 -0.49
N ASN A 27 12.92 -13.30 -0.56
CA ASN A 27 14.25 -13.25 0.02
C ASN A 27 15.00 -12.04 -0.53
N THR A 28 14.88 -11.13 0.12
CA THR A 28 15.06 -9.75 0.43
C THR A 28 16.54 -9.38 0.47
N GLU A 29 17.23 -9.61 -0.62
CA GLU A 29 18.30 -8.72 -0.95
C GLU A 29 17.65 -7.34 -1.09
N GLU A 30 17.86 -6.45 -0.14
CA GLU A 30 17.35 -5.08 -0.11
C GLU A 30 17.52 -4.37 -1.46
N LYS A 31 18.60 -4.71 -2.19
CA LYS A 31 18.88 -4.25 -3.56
C LYS A 31 17.79 -4.53 -4.59
N ARG A 32 16.92 -5.52 -4.36
CA ARG A 32 15.82 -5.85 -5.29
C ARG A 32 14.48 -5.25 -4.92
N LEU A 33 14.30 -4.70 -3.73
CA LEU A 33 13.00 -4.17 -3.29
C LEU A 33 12.50 -3.02 -4.17
N ASN A 34 13.36 -2.08 -4.58
CA ASN A 34 12.97 -1.02 -5.50
C ASN A 34 12.43 -1.56 -6.83
N THR A 35 13.09 -2.59 -7.38
CA THR A 35 12.66 -3.25 -8.61
C THR A 35 11.34 -3.97 -8.40
N ASN A 36 11.18 -4.64 -7.25
CA ASN A 36 9.95 -5.35 -6.91
C ASN A 36 8.77 -4.39 -6.72
N VAL A 37 8.99 -3.23 -6.06
CA VAL A 37 7.95 -2.19 -5.94
C VAL A 37 7.49 -1.73 -7.32
N ALA A 38 8.42 -1.38 -8.21
CA ALA A 38 8.07 -0.93 -9.56
C ALA A 38 7.37 -2.04 -10.38
N ASN A 39 7.85 -3.28 -10.30
CA ASN A 39 7.28 -4.40 -11.06
C ASN A 39 5.85 -4.72 -10.61
N GLU A 40 5.64 -4.88 -9.31
CA GLU A 40 4.34 -5.28 -8.77
C GLU A 40 3.31 -4.16 -8.90
N ASP A 41 3.72 -2.93 -8.61
CA ASP A 41 2.83 -1.78 -8.78
C ASP A 41 2.46 -1.61 -10.26
N GLY A 42 3.42 -1.60 -11.17
CA GLY A 42 3.20 -1.40 -12.59
C GLY A 42 2.34 -2.49 -13.24
N GLN A 43 2.55 -3.78 -12.91
CA GLN A 43 1.71 -4.87 -13.40
C GLN A 43 0.26 -4.73 -12.92
N ASN A 44 0.05 -4.45 -11.64
CA ASN A 44 -1.29 -4.29 -11.10
C ASN A 44 -2.04 -3.11 -11.74
N ARG A 45 -1.32 -2.03 -12.11
CA ARG A 45 -1.94 -0.83 -12.72
C ARG A 45 -2.33 -1.03 -14.18
N THR A 46 -1.46 -1.68 -14.97
CA THR A 46 -1.77 -1.96 -16.37
C THR A 46 -2.95 -2.93 -16.52
N ASP A 47 -3.10 -3.87 -15.58
CA ASP A 47 -4.23 -4.81 -15.55
C ASP A 47 -5.57 -4.12 -15.23
N GLU A 48 -5.56 -2.97 -14.55
CA GLU A 48 -6.74 -2.26 -14.05
C GLU A 48 -7.01 -0.94 -14.80
N HIS A 49 -6.47 -0.79 -16.00
CA HIS A 49 -6.63 0.39 -16.85
C HIS A 49 -8.11 0.67 -17.14
N LEU A 50 -8.56 1.89 -16.81
CA LEU A 50 -9.98 2.28 -16.88
C LEU A 50 -10.38 2.77 -18.26
N ASP A 51 -9.80 3.87 -18.71
CA ASP A 51 -10.08 4.51 -20.02
C ASP A 51 -8.91 4.29 -20.95
N LYS A 52 -9.06 3.38 -21.92
CA LYS A 52 -8.01 3.01 -22.89
C LYS A 52 -7.60 4.15 -23.84
N ALA A 53 -8.41 5.21 -23.95
CA ALA A 53 -8.08 6.39 -24.75
C ALA A 53 -7.05 7.32 -24.07
N LYS A 54 -6.81 7.12 -22.78
CA LYS A 54 -5.85 7.91 -21.99
C LYS A 54 -4.83 6.98 -21.33
N PRO A 55 -3.57 7.39 -21.19
CA PRO A 55 -2.58 6.57 -20.48
C PRO A 55 -2.93 6.41 -19.01
N VAL A 56 -2.54 5.29 -18.43
CA VAL A 56 -2.36 5.18 -16.98
C VAL A 56 -1.25 6.14 -16.59
N THR A 57 -1.44 6.92 -15.52
CA THR A 57 -0.40 7.82 -15.02
C THR A 57 0.03 7.38 -13.62
N VAL A 58 1.32 7.11 -13.44
CA VAL A 58 1.93 6.80 -12.15
C VAL A 58 2.77 7.99 -11.71
N LYS A 59 2.43 8.57 -10.55
CA LYS A 59 3.18 9.65 -9.92
C LYS A 59 3.93 9.12 -8.72
N ILE A 60 5.24 9.34 -8.68
CA ILE A 60 6.13 8.87 -7.62
C ILE A 60 6.76 10.08 -6.97
N SER A 61 6.69 10.17 -5.64
CA SER A 61 7.26 11.27 -4.88
C SER A 61 7.71 10.84 -3.49
N GLU A 62 8.61 11.62 -2.90
CA GLU A 62 8.98 11.52 -1.50
C GLU A 62 8.62 12.80 -0.78
N LYS A 63 8.27 12.68 0.50
CA LYS A 63 7.98 13.81 1.36
C LYS A 63 8.53 13.55 2.76
N ILE A 64 9.00 14.60 3.42
CA ILE A 64 9.30 14.60 4.85
C ILE A 64 8.17 15.32 5.56
N ILE A 65 7.50 14.60 6.45
CA ILE A 65 6.42 15.15 7.30
C ILE A 65 7.04 15.61 8.60
N LYS A 66 6.98 16.94 8.85
CA LYS A 66 7.58 17.58 10.04
C LYS A 66 6.60 17.76 11.20
N ASP A 67 5.43 17.13 11.12
CA ASP A 67 4.36 17.27 12.12
C ASP A 67 4.23 15.98 12.95
N GLU A 68 4.50 16.08 14.24
CA GLU A 68 4.42 14.96 15.19
C GLU A 68 2.99 14.39 15.31
N ASN A 69 1.97 15.19 14.99
CA ASN A 69 0.59 14.69 14.97
C ASN A 69 0.38 13.59 13.93
N PHE A 70 1.09 13.62 12.81
CA PHE A 70 1.03 12.53 11.85
C PHE A 70 1.52 11.21 12.47
N TYR A 71 2.64 11.25 13.20
CA TYR A 71 3.13 10.08 13.92
C TYR A 71 2.13 9.58 14.96
N ASN A 72 1.65 10.48 15.82
CA ASN A 72 0.76 10.12 16.92
C ASN A 72 -0.60 9.58 16.45
N LYS A 73 -1.12 10.08 15.33
CA LYS A 73 -2.41 9.64 14.78
C LYS A 73 -2.31 8.39 13.93
N PHE A 74 -1.28 8.30 13.07
CA PHE A 74 -1.24 7.29 12.02
C PHE A 74 -0.18 6.20 12.23
N LEU A 75 0.93 6.47 12.93
CA LEU A 75 2.06 5.56 12.96
C LEU A 75 2.38 4.94 14.34
N ILE A 76 1.94 5.54 15.43
CA ILE A 76 2.32 5.09 16.79
C ILE A 76 2.02 3.60 17.00
N GLY A 77 0.82 3.15 16.64
CA GLY A 77 0.43 1.76 16.80
C GLY A 77 1.20 0.77 15.91
N MET A 78 1.73 1.21 14.75
CA MET A 78 2.63 0.37 13.96
C MET A 78 3.91 0.05 14.71
N LYS A 79 4.50 1.05 15.35
CA LYS A 79 5.72 0.88 16.16
C LYS A 79 5.48 0.01 17.37
N GLU A 80 4.38 0.24 18.07
CA GLU A 80 3.96 -0.56 19.22
C GLU A 80 3.77 -2.03 18.85
N ASN A 81 3.03 -2.32 17.79
CA ASN A 81 2.81 -3.68 17.30
C ASN A 81 4.12 -4.41 16.96
N LEU A 82 5.06 -3.71 16.33
CA LEU A 82 6.36 -4.31 16.05
C LEU A 82 7.16 -4.59 17.31
N ALA A 83 7.04 -3.75 18.36
CA ALA A 83 7.73 -3.94 19.62
C ALA A 83 7.22 -5.16 20.41
N PHE A 84 5.94 -5.53 20.25
CA PHE A 84 5.36 -6.73 20.89
C PHE A 84 5.86 -8.05 20.28
N ASN A 85 6.29 -8.07 19.02
CA ASN A 85 6.79 -9.29 18.41
C ASN A 85 8.33 -9.36 18.51
N PRO A 86 8.89 -10.28 19.33
CA PRO A 86 10.34 -10.38 19.57
C PRO A 86 11.13 -10.79 18.31
N LYS A 87 10.48 -11.33 17.28
CA LYS A 87 11.10 -11.69 16.00
C LYS A 87 11.35 -10.47 15.10
N ASN A 88 10.71 -9.35 15.39
CA ASN A 88 10.93 -8.12 14.64
C ASN A 88 12.17 -7.40 15.19
N LYS A 89 13.25 -7.45 14.44
CA LYS A 89 14.45 -6.65 14.71
C LYS A 89 14.17 -5.19 14.34
N ILE A 90 13.73 -4.39 15.30
CA ILE A 90 13.53 -2.95 15.10
C ILE A 90 14.69 -2.24 15.77
N ASP A 91 15.31 -1.36 15.02
CA ASP A 91 16.13 -0.34 15.62
C ASP A 91 15.22 0.71 16.28
N LYS A 92 15.00 0.52 17.59
CA LYS A 92 14.13 1.39 18.39
C LYS A 92 14.58 2.86 18.43
N LYS A 93 15.87 3.13 18.07
CA LYS A 93 16.46 4.47 18.11
C LYS A 93 16.25 5.27 16.84
N SER A 94 15.90 4.64 15.72
CA SER A 94 15.93 5.26 14.39
C SER A 94 14.71 6.09 13.99
N PHE A 95 13.63 6.13 14.81
CA PHE A 95 12.41 6.84 14.43
C PHE A 95 12.38 8.26 14.97
N ASN A 96 12.60 9.22 14.08
CA ASN A 96 12.41 10.63 14.40
C ASN A 96 10.94 11.03 14.18
N LYS A 97 10.18 11.17 15.27
CA LYS A 97 8.75 11.54 15.23
C LYS A 97 8.48 12.88 14.53
N LYS A 98 9.48 13.74 14.42
CA LYS A 98 9.38 15.09 13.84
C LYS A 98 9.89 15.17 12.39
N ASN A 99 10.42 14.08 11.82
CA ASN A 99 10.91 14.06 10.44
C ASN A 99 10.62 12.68 9.84
N ILE A 100 9.36 12.44 9.53
CA ILE A 100 8.90 11.15 8.99
C ILE A 100 9.00 11.19 7.49
N LYS A 101 9.83 10.33 6.92
CA LYS A 101 9.92 10.15 5.48
C LYS A 101 8.76 9.30 4.99
N VAL A 102 8.12 9.69 3.90
CA VAL A 102 7.11 8.90 3.21
C VAL A 102 7.42 8.81 1.72
N LEU A 103 7.30 7.61 1.17
CA LEU A 103 7.28 7.36 -0.26
C LEU A 103 5.83 7.22 -0.70
N LEU A 104 5.42 8.02 -1.68
CA LEU A 104 4.07 8.05 -2.24
C LEU A 104 4.09 7.59 -3.69
N ILE A 105 3.26 6.62 -4.00
CA ILE A 105 3.02 6.13 -5.37
C ILE A 105 1.53 6.28 -5.66
N GLU A 106 1.17 7.20 -6.55
CA GLU A 106 -0.21 7.46 -6.96
C GLU A 106 -0.44 6.97 -8.39
N CYS A 107 -1.48 6.21 -8.60
CA CYS A 107 -1.85 5.73 -9.92
C CYS A 107 -3.23 6.26 -10.31
N PHE A 108 -3.33 6.85 -11.49
CA PHE A 108 -4.54 7.47 -12.05
C PHE A 108 -4.99 6.75 -13.31
N ASN A 109 -6.27 6.89 -13.64
CA ASN A 109 -6.93 6.22 -14.76
C ASN A 109 -6.94 4.69 -14.61
N THR A 110 -7.23 4.23 -13.39
CA THR A 110 -7.45 2.81 -13.05
C THR A 110 -8.71 2.65 -12.22
N ASN A 111 -9.25 1.43 -12.16
CA ASN A 111 -10.49 1.14 -11.42
C ASN A 111 -10.40 1.37 -9.91
N GLY A 112 -9.19 1.46 -9.35
CA GLY A 112 -8.97 1.49 -7.91
C GLY A 112 -9.18 0.12 -7.25
N LEU A 113 -9.40 0.11 -5.94
CA LEU A 113 -9.64 -1.12 -5.18
C LEU A 113 -11.13 -1.45 -5.16
N THR A 114 -11.59 -2.09 -6.24
CA THR A 114 -13.00 -2.51 -6.40
C THR A 114 -13.32 -3.71 -5.52
N GLY A 115 -14.62 -3.90 -5.22
CA GLY A 115 -15.15 -5.06 -4.53
C GLY A 115 -15.93 -4.74 -3.26
N SER A 116 -16.37 -5.79 -2.59
CA SER A 116 -17.03 -5.72 -1.29
C SER A 116 -16.02 -5.57 -0.15
N PHE A 117 -16.41 -4.91 0.93
CA PHE A 117 -15.62 -4.85 2.15
C PHE A 117 -15.82 -6.08 3.04
N THR A 118 -16.83 -6.89 2.76
CA THR A 118 -17.36 -7.95 3.62
C THR A 118 -17.43 -9.30 2.96
N GLU A 119 -17.56 -9.34 1.65
CA GLU A 119 -17.73 -10.57 0.87
C GLU A 119 -16.41 -11.03 0.25
N ASN A 120 -16.23 -12.33 0.18
CA ASN A 120 -15.12 -12.97 -0.56
C ASN A 120 -15.45 -12.98 -2.06
N ASP A 121 -15.40 -11.82 -2.70
CA ASP A 121 -15.73 -11.62 -4.11
C ASP A 121 -14.52 -11.74 -5.05
N ASN A 122 -13.34 -12.01 -4.49
CA ASN A 122 -12.07 -12.12 -5.21
C ASN A 122 -11.72 -10.85 -6.03
N GLN A 123 -12.25 -9.69 -5.63
CA GLN A 123 -11.97 -8.41 -6.25
C GLN A 123 -10.69 -7.76 -5.68
N ASN A 124 -10.34 -6.58 -6.18
CA ASN A 124 -9.08 -5.92 -5.87
C ASN A 124 -8.95 -5.53 -4.39
N TYR A 125 -10.04 -5.14 -3.73
CA TYR A 125 -10.04 -4.83 -2.30
C TYR A 125 -9.66 -6.05 -1.46
N GLU A 126 -10.35 -7.17 -1.69
CA GLU A 126 -10.07 -8.42 -0.99
C GLU A 126 -8.62 -8.86 -1.22
N ARG A 127 -8.17 -8.85 -2.48
CA ARG A 127 -6.80 -9.24 -2.83
C ARG A 127 -5.75 -8.36 -2.18
N PHE A 128 -6.01 -7.06 -2.06
CA PHE A 128 -5.06 -6.12 -1.47
C PHE A 128 -5.02 -6.22 0.05
N PHE A 129 -6.15 -6.30 0.74
CA PHE A 129 -6.20 -6.21 2.20
C PHE A 129 -6.44 -7.54 2.91
N LEU A 130 -7.24 -8.43 2.33
CA LEU A 130 -7.67 -9.65 3.02
C LEU A 130 -6.85 -10.88 2.63
N GLY A 131 -6.27 -10.88 1.45
CA GLY A 131 -5.35 -11.92 1.00
C GLY A 131 -6.02 -13.26 0.74
N SER A 132 -7.02 -13.29 -0.13
CA SER A 132 -7.57 -14.57 -0.55
C SER A 132 -6.51 -15.43 -1.25
N THR A 133 -6.45 -16.70 -0.88
CA THR A 133 -5.52 -17.69 -1.47
C THR A 133 -5.96 -18.18 -2.84
N LYS A 134 -7.08 -17.68 -3.37
CA LYS A 134 -7.62 -18.09 -4.67
C LYS A 134 -6.77 -17.54 -5.80
N SER A 135 -6.26 -18.43 -6.65
CA SER A 135 -5.53 -18.04 -7.87
C SER A 135 -6.43 -17.24 -8.80
N LYS A 136 -5.87 -16.21 -9.44
CA LYS A 136 -6.55 -15.51 -10.55
C LYS A 136 -6.87 -16.53 -11.65
N THR A 137 -8.16 -16.77 -11.91
CA THR A 137 -8.60 -17.48 -13.13
C THR A 137 -8.43 -16.55 -14.33
N GLY A 138 -7.84 -17.04 -15.42
CA GLY A 138 -7.79 -16.29 -16.68
C GLY A 138 -6.50 -15.52 -16.97
N GLY A 139 -5.33 -16.19 -16.95
CA GLY A 139 -4.10 -15.69 -17.62
C GLY A 139 -3.45 -14.42 -17.10
N LYS A 140 -3.96 -13.80 -16.03
CA LYS A 140 -3.37 -12.61 -15.40
C LYS A 140 -2.09 -12.97 -14.64
N LEU A 141 -1.02 -12.20 -14.84
CA LEU A 141 0.37 -12.50 -14.46
C LEU A 141 0.68 -12.60 -12.97
N GLY A 142 -0.23 -12.30 -12.08
CA GLY A 142 -0.02 -12.32 -10.62
C GLY A 142 -0.18 -13.70 -9.99
N ARG A 143 0.85 -14.53 -10.02
CA ARG A 143 0.76 -15.96 -9.62
C ARG A 143 0.58 -16.25 -8.13
N ARG A 144 0.91 -15.34 -7.19
CA ARG A 144 0.96 -15.67 -5.75
C ARG A 144 0.35 -14.64 -4.79
N GLN A 145 -0.34 -13.60 -5.27
CA GLN A 145 -0.90 -12.50 -4.45
C GLN A 145 0.09 -11.85 -3.45
N LEU A 146 1.37 -12.01 -3.72
CA LEU A 146 2.45 -11.49 -2.87
C LEU A 146 2.76 -10.02 -3.17
N GLY A 147 2.25 -9.46 -4.27
CA GLY A 147 2.56 -8.11 -4.73
C GLY A 147 2.33 -7.02 -3.70
N ARG A 148 1.27 -7.14 -2.90
CA ARG A 148 1.01 -6.18 -1.81
C ARG A 148 2.08 -6.19 -0.72
N HIS A 149 2.72 -7.35 -0.47
CA HIS A 149 3.74 -7.46 0.57
C HIS A 149 4.95 -6.59 0.28
N VAL A 150 5.24 -6.35 -1.01
CA VAL A 150 6.36 -5.50 -1.39
C VAL A 150 6.25 -4.10 -0.80
N TYR A 151 5.04 -3.52 -0.75
CA TYR A 151 4.85 -2.20 -0.14
C TYR A 151 5.10 -2.23 1.37
N MET A 152 4.58 -3.27 2.05
CA MET A 152 4.77 -3.42 3.49
C MET A 152 6.24 -3.61 3.87
N ILE A 153 6.91 -4.57 3.22
CA ILE A 153 8.32 -4.87 3.54
C ILE A 153 9.30 -3.78 3.08
N SER A 154 8.87 -2.85 2.24
CA SER A 154 9.62 -1.67 1.84
C SER A 154 9.68 -0.60 2.94
N SER A 155 8.80 -0.68 3.94
CA SER A 155 8.80 0.19 5.11
C SER A 155 9.64 -0.40 6.24
N LYS A 156 10.36 0.44 6.99
CA LYS A 156 10.98 0.07 8.27
C LYS A 156 9.93 -0.30 9.33
N LEU A 157 8.68 0.12 9.12
CA LEU A 157 7.53 -0.22 9.95
C LEU A 157 6.77 -1.46 9.45
N ASN A 158 7.26 -2.14 8.41
CA ASN A 158 6.62 -3.28 7.77
C ASN A 158 5.16 -3.05 7.40
N GLY A 159 4.79 -1.84 6.97
CA GLY A 159 3.42 -1.53 6.64
C GLY A 159 3.26 -0.38 5.66
N CYS A 160 2.06 -0.26 5.12
CA CYS A 160 1.69 0.81 4.20
C CYS A 160 0.23 1.21 4.40
N PHE A 161 -0.12 2.36 3.85
CA PHE A 161 -1.51 2.79 3.67
C PHE A 161 -1.86 2.76 2.19
N ALA A 162 -3.10 2.40 1.91
CA ALA A 162 -3.68 2.50 0.58
C ALA A 162 -4.93 3.37 0.65
N LEU A 163 -4.93 4.47 -0.12
CA LEU A 163 -6.08 5.34 -0.33
C LEU A 163 -6.51 5.22 -1.78
N THR A 164 -7.78 4.97 -2.01
CA THR A 164 -8.32 4.75 -3.35
C THR A 164 -9.57 5.59 -3.58
N VAL A 165 -9.79 5.99 -4.83
CA VAL A 165 -11.08 6.39 -5.35
C VAL A 165 -11.53 5.30 -6.31
N GLU A 166 -12.49 4.51 -5.89
CA GLU A 166 -13.01 3.37 -6.64
C GLU A 166 -14.03 3.84 -7.66
N HIS A 167 -13.87 3.39 -8.93
CA HIS A 167 -14.67 3.88 -10.04
C HIS A 167 -16.13 3.44 -10.00
N LYS A 168 -16.42 2.16 -9.73
CA LYS A 168 -17.78 1.59 -9.85
C LYS A 168 -18.77 2.22 -8.86
N LYS A 169 -18.32 2.46 -7.62
CA LYS A 169 -19.15 3.06 -6.56
C LYS A 169 -18.90 4.55 -6.40
N ASN A 170 -17.93 5.11 -7.12
CA ASN A 170 -17.45 6.48 -6.95
C ASN A 170 -17.13 6.79 -5.47
N GLN A 171 -16.46 5.86 -4.81
CA GLN A 171 -16.23 5.91 -3.36
C GLN A 171 -14.76 6.08 -3.04
N GLU A 172 -14.45 7.05 -2.17
CA GLU A 172 -13.11 7.24 -1.62
C GLU A 172 -13.02 6.55 -0.27
N PHE A 173 -11.94 5.80 -0.07
CA PHE A 173 -11.64 5.18 1.21
C PHE A 173 -10.15 4.90 1.41
N MET A 174 -9.78 4.68 2.66
CA MET A 174 -8.42 4.36 3.07
C MET A 174 -8.39 3.18 4.03
N ARG A 175 -7.31 2.40 3.98
CA ARG A 175 -6.96 1.42 4.99
C ARG A 175 -5.45 1.30 5.11
N GLY A 176 -4.95 1.09 6.33
CA GLY A 176 -3.57 0.70 6.56
C GLY A 176 -3.46 -0.81 6.78
N ILE A 177 -2.35 -1.38 6.37
CA ILE A 177 -2.00 -2.78 6.61
C ILE A 177 -0.53 -2.89 7.01
N GLN A 178 -0.25 -3.72 8.02
CA GLN A 178 1.10 -3.95 8.53
C GLN A 178 1.33 -5.46 8.68
N TYR A 179 2.51 -5.92 8.30
CA TYR A 179 2.93 -7.32 8.44
C TYR A 179 3.77 -7.52 9.71
N LEU A 180 3.36 -8.45 10.57
CA LEU A 180 3.93 -8.68 11.89
C LEU A 180 4.65 -10.03 12.05
N ASN A 181 4.76 -10.85 10.99
CA ASN A 181 5.21 -12.24 11.09
C ASN A 181 4.32 -13.12 11.99
N LYS A 182 4.66 -14.40 12.11
CA LYS A 182 4.04 -15.32 13.09
C LYS A 182 4.45 -14.92 14.50
N TRP A 183 3.49 -14.74 15.38
CA TRP A 183 3.75 -14.40 16.77
C TRP A 183 2.64 -14.87 17.70
N GLU A 184 2.95 -14.95 18.98
CA GLU A 184 2.03 -15.30 20.05
C GLU A 184 2.06 -14.23 21.12
N HIS A 185 0.90 -13.93 21.69
CA HIS A 185 0.75 -13.01 22.80
C HIS A 185 -0.17 -13.65 23.84
N GLU A 186 0.28 -13.72 25.09
CA GLU A 186 -0.47 -14.34 26.20
C GLU A 186 -1.02 -15.74 25.81
N ASN A 187 -0.16 -16.62 25.25
CA ASN A 187 -0.49 -17.94 24.77
C ASN A 187 -1.55 -18.00 23.63
N ASN A 188 -1.90 -16.88 23.03
CA ASN A 188 -2.78 -16.82 21.88
C ASN A 188 -1.98 -16.62 20.58
N LYS A 189 -2.27 -17.41 19.57
CA LYS A 189 -1.78 -17.16 18.22
C LYS A 189 -2.41 -15.88 17.68
N MET A 190 -1.61 -14.99 17.13
CA MET A 190 -2.06 -13.72 16.61
C MET A 190 -2.02 -13.72 15.09
N PHE A 191 -2.94 -13.00 14.44
CA PHE A 191 -2.86 -12.79 13.01
C PHE A 191 -1.54 -12.10 12.64
N PRO A 192 -0.91 -12.46 11.51
CA PRO A 192 0.35 -11.88 11.07
C PRO A 192 0.19 -10.47 10.51
N TYR A 193 -1.01 -9.91 10.58
CA TYR A 193 -1.32 -8.58 10.08
C TYR A 193 -2.02 -7.75 11.14
N SER A 194 -1.65 -6.46 11.18
CA SER A 194 -2.39 -5.41 11.85
C SER A 194 -3.06 -4.52 10.80
N ASN A 195 -4.22 -3.97 11.13
CA ASN A 195 -4.99 -3.12 10.24
C ASN A 195 -5.31 -1.79 10.91
N PHE A 196 -5.18 -0.68 10.16
CA PHE A 196 -5.58 0.65 10.61
C PHE A 196 -7.06 0.86 10.27
N ILE A 197 -7.91 0.67 11.28
CA ILE A 197 -9.38 0.68 11.19
C ILE A 197 -9.97 1.26 12.46
N PHE A 198 -11.27 1.61 12.44
CA PHE A 198 -12.01 1.92 13.66
C PHE A 198 -12.13 0.71 14.59
N SER A 199 -12.39 0.95 15.88
CA SER A 199 -12.68 -0.13 16.83
C SER A 199 -14.00 -0.83 16.45
N LYS A 200 -14.20 -2.04 16.95
CA LYS A 200 -15.42 -2.81 16.68
C LYS A 200 -16.69 -2.11 17.19
N GLU A 201 -16.56 -1.34 18.26
CA GLU A 201 -17.65 -0.59 18.88
C GLU A 201 -17.96 0.71 18.16
N HIS A 202 -17.18 1.08 17.13
CA HIS A 202 -17.46 2.29 16.35
C HIS A 202 -18.63 2.06 15.40
N PRO A 203 -19.57 3.03 15.25
CA PRO A 203 -20.74 2.88 14.38
C PRO A 203 -20.45 2.55 12.91
N GLU A 204 -19.27 2.91 12.42
CA GLU A 204 -18.81 2.58 11.05
C GLU A 204 -18.27 1.14 10.92
N GLN A 205 -18.18 0.36 12.02
CA GLN A 205 -17.74 -1.03 12.02
C GLN A 205 -18.87 -1.95 12.48
N ASN A 206 -18.93 -3.15 11.93
CA ASN A 206 -19.77 -4.24 12.44
C ASN A 206 -18.88 -5.31 13.06
N GLU A 207 -19.42 -6.14 13.95
CA GLU A 207 -18.63 -7.13 14.74
C GLU A 207 -17.72 -8.04 13.91
N ASN A 208 -18.10 -8.37 12.67
CA ASN A 208 -17.40 -9.31 11.81
C ASN A 208 -16.67 -8.64 10.63
N GLU A 209 -16.77 -7.33 10.47
CA GLU A 209 -16.28 -6.61 9.30
C GLU A 209 -15.05 -5.76 9.62
N GLN A 210 -14.08 -5.77 8.71
CA GLN A 210 -12.96 -4.85 8.75
C GLN A 210 -13.16 -3.78 7.69
N LYS A 211 -14.13 -2.90 7.89
CA LYS A 211 -14.41 -1.83 6.94
C LYS A 211 -13.23 -0.85 6.84
N PRO A 212 -12.95 -0.34 5.65
CA PRO A 212 -11.99 0.73 5.47
C PRO A 212 -12.53 2.03 6.08
N ILE A 213 -11.68 3.02 6.21
CA ILE A 213 -12.04 4.35 6.69
C ILE A 213 -12.68 5.12 5.54
N LEU A 214 -13.92 5.54 5.72
CA LEU A 214 -14.71 6.34 4.79
C LEU A 214 -14.86 7.79 5.25
N ASN A 215 -14.48 8.08 6.49
CA ASN A 215 -14.66 9.40 7.12
C ASN A 215 -13.84 10.47 6.39
N GLU A 216 -14.52 11.40 5.73
CA GLU A 216 -13.90 12.45 4.89
C GLU A 216 -12.90 13.33 5.66
N LYS A 217 -13.14 13.62 6.95
CA LYS A 217 -12.24 14.45 7.75
C LYS A 217 -10.89 13.75 7.92
N ILE A 218 -10.91 12.44 8.20
CA ILE A 218 -9.70 11.64 8.38
C ILE A 218 -8.98 11.47 7.04
N LEU A 219 -9.72 11.20 5.95
CA LEU A 219 -9.16 11.08 4.60
C LEU A 219 -8.47 12.38 4.17
N ASN A 220 -9.11 13.53 4.38
CA ASN A 220 -8.56 14.82 4.02
C ASN A 220 -7.34 15.19 4.89
N GLU A 221 -7.39 14.87 6.18
CA GLU A 221 -6.23 15.06 7.08
C GLU A 221 -5.05 14.21 6.63
N PHE A 222 -5.27 12.94 6.31
CA PHE A 222 -4.24 12.03 5.80
C PHE A 222 -3.63 12.53 4.49
N LYS A 223 -4.47 12.95 3.52
CA LYS A 223 -4.01 13.54 2.25
C LYS A 223 -3.16 14.78 2.47
N LYS A 224 -3.55 15.68 3.37
CA LYS A 224 -2.79 16.89 3.72
C LYS A 224 -1.39 16.56 4.24
N TYR A 225 -1.26 15.58 5.14
CA TYR A 225 0.04 15.16 5.64
C TYR A 225 0.90 14.52 4.55
N THR A 226 0.36 13.55 3.84
CA THR A 226 1.12 12.71 2.91
C THR A 226 1.39 13.39 1.56
N GLY A 227 0.61 14.40 1.20
CA GLY A 227 0.73 15.09 -0.08
C GLY A 227 0.00 14.38 -1.21
N ILE A 228 -0.91 13.45 -0.91
CA ILE A 228 -1.80 12.84 -1.91
C ILE A 228 -2.61 13.95 -2.60
N THR A 229 -2.55 13.96 -3.94
CA THR A 229 -3.20 15.00 -4.75
C THR A 229 -4.54 14.54 -5.35
N ARG A 230 -4.91 13.29 -5.12
CA ARG A 230 -6.12 12.66 -5.67
C ARG A 230 -7.39 13.36 -5.23
N GLY A 231 -8.20 13.82 -6.21
CA GLY A 231 -9.55 14.32 -6.00
C GLY A 231 -10.62 13.23 -6.09
N LYS A 232 -11.88 13.59 -5.81
CA LYS A 232 -13.03 12.64 -5.78
C LYS A 232 -13.34 11.95 -7.11
N LYS A 233 -12.83 12.43 -8.24
CA LYS A 233 -13.01 11.84 -9.58
C LYS A 233 -11.70 11.33 -10.19
N ASP A 234 -10.62 11.35 -9.42
CA ASP A 234 -9.33 10.82 -9.87
C ASP A 234 -9.24 9.33 -9.50
N TYR A 235 -9.93 8.51 -10.28
CA TYR A 235 -10.03 7.08 -10.04
C TYR A 235 -8.67 6.39 -10.05
N GLY A 236 -8.46 5.51 -9.07
CA GLY A 236 -7.24 4.74 -8.91
C GLY A 236 -6.80 4.58 -7.45
N LEU A 237 -5.53 4.30 -7.25
CA LEU A 237 -4.96 3.94 -5.96
C LEU A 237 -3.71 4.76 -5.65
N SER A 238 -3.61 5.26 -4.42
CA SER A 238 -2.42 5.88 -3.84
C SER A 238 -1.90 4.98 -2.72
N VAL A 239 -0.64 4.57 -2.80
CA VAL A 239 0.05 3.81 -1.75
C VAL A 239 1.04 4.72 -1.06
N VAL A 240 0.96 4.79 0.27
CA VAL A 240 1.89 5.53 1.14
C VAL A 240 2.72 4.53 1.92
N ILE A 241 4.03 4.57 1.74
CA ILE A 241 5.00 3.75 2.47
C ILE A 241 5.69 4.67 3.48
N PRO A 242 5.30 4.61 4.78
CA PRO A 242 5.95 5.40 5.81
C PRO A 242 7.31 4.81 6.15
N GLU A 243 8.28 5.67 6.44
CA GLU A 243 9.65 5.26 6.78
C GLU A 243 10.20 4.20 5.81
N PRO A 244 10.32 4.52 4.51
CA PRO A 244 10.89 3.58 3.56
C PRO A 244 12.30 3.18 3.99
N LYS A 245 12.69 1.95 3.71
CA LYS A 245 14.05 1.46 3.93
C LYS A 245 15.04 2.31 3.14
N ASP A 246 16.28 2.43 3.61
CA ASP A 246 17.26 3.39 3.09
C ASP A 246 17.55 3.22 1.59
N ASP A 247 17.51 1.98 1.11
CA ASP A 247 17.67 1.68 -0.30
C ASP A 247 16.45 2.02 -1.16
N ILE A 248 15.30 2.33 -0.55
CA ILE A 248 14.05 2.59 -1.27
C ILE A 248 13.82 4.09 -1.39
N THR A 249 14.05 4.62 -2.58
CA THR A 249 13.85 6.04 -2.89
C THR A 249 12.93 6.21 -4.11
N ALA A 250 12.24 7.35 -4.18
CA ALA A 250 11.38 7.67 -5.31
C ALA A 250 12.15 7.65 -6.63
N GLU A 251 13.39 8.13 -6.65
CA GLU A 251 14.24 8.10 -7.85
C GLU A 251 14.54 6.68 -8.31
N LYS A 252 14.95 5.77 -7.40
CA LYS A 252 15.24 4.39 -7.75
C LYS A 252 13.99 3.66 -8.24
N VAL A 253 12.83 3.88 -7.61
CA VAL A 253 11.55 3.31 -8.05
C VAL A 253 11.20 3.84 -9.44
N TYR A 254 11.30 5.16 -9.66
CA TYR A 254 11.08 5.78 -10.98
C TYR A 254 11.98 5.18 -12.07
N ARG A 255 13.29 5.07 -11.83
CA ARG A 255 14.22 4.47 -12.79
C ARG A 255 13.87 3.02 -13.13
N ASN A 256 13.44 2.23 -12.13
CA ASN A 256 13.02 0.85 -12.35
C ASN A 256 11.71 0.76 -13.15
N TYR A 257 10.79 1.71 -12.95
CA TYR A 257 9.59 1.82 -13.78
C TYR A 257 9.94 2.05 -15.25
N ILE A 258 10.83 2.99 -15.54
CA ILE A 258 11.29 3.24 -16.92
C ILE A 258 11.90 1.97 -17.50
N LYS A 259 12.86 1.35 -16.82
CA LYS A 259 13.53 0.14 -17.30
C LYS A 259 12.56 -1.00 -17.59
N ARG A 260 11.54 -1.17 -16.78
CA ARG A 260 10.63 -2.31 -16.87
C ARG A 260 9.48 -2.07 -17.82
N PHE A 261 8.96 -0.85 -17.86
CA PHE A 261 7.74 -0.53 -18.59
C PHE A 261 7.95 0.40 -19.79
N TYR A 262 9.20 0.56 -20.25
CA TYR A 262 9.50 1.41 -21.41
C TYR A 262 8.66 1.06 -22.65
N PRO A 263 8.33 -0.20 -22.97
CA PRO A 263 7.48 -0.48 -24.12
C PRO A 263 6.07 0.11 -23.94
N SER A 264 5.49 0.00 -22.74
CA SER A 264 4.17 0.56 -22.43
C SER A 264 4.17 2.09 -22.47
N ILE A 265 5.28 2.71 -22.05
CA ILE A 265 5.46 4.17 -22.15
C ILE A 265 5.59 4.60 -23.61
N LEU A 266 6.41 3.89 -24.40
CA LEU A 266 6.62 4.18 -25.81
C LEU A 266 5.32 4.06 -26.62
N MET A 267 4.49 3.07 -26.29
CA MET A 267 3.18 2.84 -26.91
C MET A 267 2.11 3.88 -26.44
N GLY A 268 2.44 4.78 -25.53
CA GLY A 268 1.51 5.78 -25.01
C GLY A 268 0.48 5.25 -24.00
N ASN A 269 0.63 4.01 -23.51
CA ASN A 269 -0.28 3.40 -22.54
C ASN A 269 0.03 3.80 -21.09
N LEU A 270 1.25 4.28 -20.80
CA LEU A 270 1.73 4.61 -19.48
C LEU A 270 2.51 5.92 -19.49
N ASN A 271 2.20 6.80 -18.54
CA ASN A 271 3.02 7.95 -18.19
C ASN A 271 3.56 7.81 -16.76
N ILE A 272 4.79 8.28 -16.54
CA ILE A 272 5.38 8.29 -15.19
C ILE A 272 5.77 9.72 -14.86
N VAL A 273 5.37 10.18 -13.67
CA VAL A 273 5.67 11.52 -13.16
C VAL A 273 6.59 11.40 -11.94
N TYR A 274 7.72 12.07 -11.98
CA TYR A 274 8.67 12.18 -10.89
C TYR A 274 9.25 13.60 -10.86
N GLU A 275 9.27 14.24 -9.70
CA GLU A 275 9.78 15.65 -9.53
C GLU A 275 9.23 16.62 -10.57
N ASN A 276 7.94 16.59 -10.82
CA ASN A 276 7.24 17.41 -11.82
C ASN A 276 7.66 17.16 -13.29
N LYS A 277 8.47 16.14 -13.55
CA LYS A 277 8.82 15.71 -14.91
C LYS A 277 7.95 14.53 -15.30
N THR A 278 7.35 14.63 -16.48
CA THR A 278 6.55 13.53 -17.06
C THR A 278 7.38 12.80 -18.09
N THR A 279 7.57 11.49 -17.88
CA THR A 279 8.07 10.55 -18.89
C THR A 279 6.90 9.93 -19.62
N SER A 280 6.87 10.08 -20.93
CA SER A 280 5.80 9.65 -21.81
C SER A 280 6.35 9.19 -23.16
N SER A 281 5.49 8.75 -24.07
CA SER A 281 5.88 8.40 -25.45
C SER A 281 6.61 9.53 -26.19
N LYS A 282 6.39 10.79 -25.80
CA LYS A 282 7.00 11.97 -26.45
C LYS A 282 8.50 12.14 -26.12
N ASN A 283 8.99 11.61 -24.99
CA ASN A 283 10.35 11.89 -24.53
C ASN A 283 11.12 10.68 -24.01
N ILE A 284 10.53 9.50 -23.99
CA ILE A 284 11.17 8.29 -23.46
C ILE A 284 12.44 7.92 -24.24
N SER A 285 12.47 8.07 -25.55
CA SER A 285 13.65 7.75 -26.37
C SER A 285 14.87 8.58 -25.96
N GLN A 286 14.68 9.89 -25.72
CA GLN A 286 15.76 10.78 -25.25
C GLN A 286 16.28 10.45 -23.85
N ILE A 287 15.42 9.80 -23.01
CA ILE A 287 15.79 9.39 -21.64
C ILE A 287 16.58 8.10 -21.66
N LEU A 288 16.32 7.21 -22.63
CA LEU A 288 17.02 5.92 -22.75
C LEU A 288 18.41 6.05 -23.39
N GLU A 289 18.67 7.13 -24.14
CA GLU A 289 19.98 7.43 -24.76
C GLU A 289 21.00 8.02 -23.77
N LYS A 290 20.57 8.40 -22.56
CA LYS A 290 21.42 8.93 -21.48
C LYS A 290 21.71 7.87 -20.42
#